data_b48dfb9f83ac6fec29f68f525c91b919
#
_entry.id   b48dfb9f83ac6fec29f68f525c91b919
#
_cell.length_a   1.000
_cell.length_b   1.000
_cell.length_c   1.000
_cell.angle_alpha   90.00
_cell.angle_beta   90.00
_cell.angle_gamma   90.00
#
_symmetry.space_group_name_H-M   'P 1'
#
loop_
_entity.id
_entity.type
_entity.pdbx_description
1 polymer ?
#
loop_
_entity_poly.entity_id
_entity_poly.type
_entity_poly.pdbx_seq_one_letter_code
_entity_poly.pdbx_strand_id
1 'polypeptide(L)'
;MAVSSQPSYLIDFQPVGKRVSVSGETNLLAAAQEAGVAISAVCGGVGVCGDCKIRLISGQASHVTDSDRKFFSEAERAEGWRLACQTFPLSDLKIDVPPESLTTSQRLQTEGLSKEIELDPPVKAFDFELPPPDLEDLRSDWERFIEEFEEDRQQLKFASIPVLAQFSSRLREQNWKGRVLIAEGQDVVGFLQLGQTCYGLAVDIGTTKMAAFLVSLTSGETVGRTAEMNPQIAYGEDVVSRIAYANQGASYRQTLRDRVVAVINQMALELCQSVGADLEQIADFVVVGNTAMHHLFTGLVVRQLGEAPYVPAVRGALHFPAREIGLKGAPGAAVYLPPNIAGYVGADHTAMLLASGVNGTDGIALALDIGTN
;
A
#
# COMPACT_ATOMS: atom_id res chain seq x y z
N MET A 1 -34.79 -10.50 -20.50
CA MET A 1 -34.16 -11.59 -19.72
C MET A 1 -34.05 -11.08 -18.29
N ALA A 2 -34.78 -11.70 -17.36
CA ALA A 2 -34.73 -11.29 -15.96
C ALA A 2 -33.38 -11.74 -15.39
N VAL A 3 -32.58 -10.79 -14.91
CA VAL A 3 -31.38 -11.08 -14.11
C VAL A 3 -31.88 -11.69 -12.80
N SER A 4 -31.70 -12.99 -12.59
CA SER A 4 -31.99 -13.63 -11.32
C SER A 4 -31.00 -13.06 -10.30
N SER A 5 -31.47 -12.22 -9.39
CA SER A 5 -30.70 -11.82 -8.23
C SER A 5 -30.40 -13.05 -7.38
N GLN A 6 -29.14 -13.47 -7.34
CA GLN A 6 -28.71 -14.53 -6.42
C GLN A 6 -28.97 -14.09 -4.98
N PRO A 7 -29.40 -15.01 -4.08
CA PRO A 7 -29.64 -14.68 -2.69
C PRO A 7 -28.34 -14.18 -2.05
N SER A 8 -28.43 -13.06 -1.35
CA SER A 8 -27.33 -12.48 -0.56
C SER A 8 -27.59 -12.74 0.92
N TYR A 9 -26.54 -13.14 1.64
CA TYR A 9 -26.59 -13.50 3.06
C TYR A 9 -25.69 -12.57 3.88
N LEU A 10 -26.18 -12.15 5.06
CA LEU A 10 -25.43 -11.34 5.99
C LEU A 10 -24.56 -12.23 6.87
N ILE A 11 -23.25 -11.97 6.89
CA ILE A 11 -22.28 -12.68 7.74
C ILE A 11 -21.81 -11.75 8.85
N ASP A 12 -22.00 -12.14 10.11
CA ASP A 12 -21.58 -11.42 11.32
C ASP A 12 -20.38 -12.12 11.98
N PHE A 13 -19.20 -11.51 11.94
CA PHE A 13 -17.95 -12.04 12.47
C PHE A 13 -17.74 -11.59 13.92
N GLN A 14 -17.79 -12.51 14.88
CA GLN A 14 -17.57 -12.27 16.31
C GLN A 14 -16.20 -12.83 16.77
N PRO A 15 -15.52 -12.25 17.75
CA PRO A 15 -15.85 -11.02 18.49
C PRO A 15 -15.45 -9.73 17.74
N VAL A 16 -14.97 -9.85 16.51
CA VAL A 16 -14.43 -8.71 15.72
C VAL A 16 -15.50 -7.65 15.41
N GLY A 17 -16.79 -8.01 15.42
CA GLY A 17 -17.93 -7.10 15.23
C GLY A 17 -18.09 -6.59 13.79
N LYS A 18 -17.48 -7.25 12.79
CA LYS A 18 -17.58 -6.90 11.37
C LYS A 18 -18.70 -7.67 10.69
N ARG A 19 -19.35 -7.03 9.71
CA ARG A 19 -20.45 -7.60 8.93
C ARG A 19 -20.26 -7.36 7.45
N VAL A 20 -20.68 -8.33 6.64
CA VAL A 20 -20.65 -8.23 5.18
C VAL A 20 -21.84 -9.01 4.60
N SER A 21 -22.35 -8.56 3.45
CA SER A 21 -23.38 -9.28 2.69
C SER A 21 -22.75 -9.91 1.46
N VAL A 22 -22.80 -11.22 1.35
CA VAL A 22 -22.15 -11.98 0.26
C VAL A 22 -23.14 -12.95 -0.40
N SER A 23 -22.82 -13.36 -1.62
CA SER A 23 -23.59 -14.40 -2.31
C SER A 23 -23.37 -15.78 -1.69
N GLY A 24 -24.32 -16.70 -1.88
CA GLY A 24 -24.17 -18.09 -1.43
C GLY A 24 -23.01 -18.86 -2.08
N GLU A 25 -22.40 -18.32 -3.11
CA GLU A 25 -21.22 -18.90 -3.79
C GLU A 25 -19.91 -18.38 -3.22
N THR A 26 -19.94 -17.40 -2.30
CA THR A 26 -18.77 -16.83 -1.64
C THR A 26 -18.48 -17.63 -0.38
N ASN A 27 -17.29 -18.23 -0.24
CA ASN A 27 -16.93 -18.93 0.99
C ASN A 27 -16.66 -17.96 2.15
N LEU A 28 -16.71 -18.45 3.39
CA LEU A 28 -16.58 -17.60 4.58
C LEU A 28 -15.18 -16.98 4.74
N LEU A 29 -14.14 -17.55 4.16
CA LEU A 29 -12.81 -16.92 4.13
C LEU A 29 -12.81 -15.68 3.23
N ALA A 30 -13.39 -15.78 2.03
CA ALA A 30 -13.54 -14.63 1.13
C ALA A 30 -14.45 -13.55 1.72
N ALA A 31 -15.56 -13.97 2.38
CA ALA A 31 -16.43 -13.06 3.12
C ALA A 31 -15.69 -12.32 4.25
N ALA A 32 -14.82 -13.02 5.00
CA ALA A 32 -13.98 -12.42 6.04
C ALA A 32 -13.01 -11.38 5.43
N GLN A 33 -12.37 -11.72 4.33
CA GLN A 33 -11.47 -10.82 3.60
C GLN A 33 -12.18 -9.55 3.14
N GLU A 34 -13.39 -9.68 2.59
CA GLU A 34 -14.23 -8.57 2.17
C GLU A 34 -14.65 -7.67 3.35
N ALA A 35 -14.96 -8.28 4.50
CA ALA A 35 -15.26 -7.58 5.75
C ALA A 35 -14.03 -6.95 6.42
N GLY A 36 -12.82 -7.23 5.94
CA GLY A 36 -11.57 -6.79 6.58
C GLY A 36 -11.29 -7.54 7.89
N VAL A 37 -11.69 -8.81 7.98
CA VAL A 37 -11.36 -9.74 9.08
C VAL A 37 -10.19 -10.61 8.62
N ALA A 38 -9.06 -10.47 9.26
CA ALA A 38 -7.82 -11.18 8.89
C ALA A 38 -7.80 -12.59 9.50
N ILE A 39 -8.43 -13.56 8.84
CA ILE A 39 -8.35 -14.98 9.18
C ILE A 39 -7.12 -15.59 8.54
N SER A 40 -6.33 -16.32 9.31
CA SER A 40 -5.15 -17.07 8.84
C SER A 40 -5.52 -18.07 7.75
N ALA A 41 -4.76 -18.05 6.66
CA ALA A 41 -5.02 -18.91 5.50
C ALA A 41 -3.72 -19.34 4.80
N VAL A 42 -2.83 -20.00 5.54
CA VAL A 42 -1.49 -20.43 5.09
C VAL A 42 -1.50 -21.15 3.75
N CYS A 43 -2.50 -22.00 3.50
CA CYS A 43 -2.63 -22.71 2.24
C CYS A 43 -3.33 -21.91 1.11
N GLY A 44 -3.60 -20.63 1.29
CA GLY A 44 -4.31 -19.82 0.28
C GLY A 44 -5.76 -20.25 0.04
N GLY A 45 -6.40 -20.91 1.01
CA GLY A 45 -7.82 -21.31 0.90
C GLY A 45 -8.07 -22.70 0.32
N VAL A 46 -7.04 -23.52 0.08
CA VAL A 46 -7.18 -24.87 -0.52
C VAL A 46 -7.74 -25.91 0.47
N GLY A 47 -7.78 -25.62 1.77
CA GLY A 47 -8.35 -26.50 2.78
C GLY A 47 -7.41 -27.58 3.31
N VAL A 48 -6.09 -27.39 3.22
CA VAL A 48 -5.09 -28.40 3.59
C VAL A 48 -4.27 -28.06 4.84
N CYS A 49 -4.30 -26.80 5.34
CA CYS A 49 -3.53 -26.39 6.54
C CYS A 49 -4.32 -26.47 7.84
N GLY A 50 -5.62 -26.23 7.81
CA GLY A 50 -6.46 -26.25 9.01
C GLY A 50 -6.46 -24.96 9.82
N ASP A 51 -5.85 -23.84 9.35
CA ASP A 51 -5.66 -22.63 10.16
C ASP A 51 -6.87 -21.68 10.15
N CYS A 52 -7.67 -21.70 9.08
CA CYS A 52 -8.85 -20.83 8.95
C CYS A 52 -10.06 -21.37 9.72
N LYS A 53 -9.88 -21.73 10.99
CA LYS A 53 -10.93 -22.28 11.86
C LYS A 53 -11.92 -21.19 12.21
N ILE A 54 -13.20 -21.55 12.14
CA ILE A 54 -14.33 -20.75 12.61
C ILE A 54 -15.33 -21.66 13.31
N ARG A 55 -16.19 -21.07 14.12
CA ARG A 55 -17.31 -21.79 14.72
C ARG A 55 -18.64 -21.11 14.34
N LEU A 56 -19.54 -21.87 13.77
CA LEU A 56 -20.90 -21.41 13.47
C LEU A 56 -21.69 -21.26 14.78
N ILE A 57 -22.15 -20.04 15.08
CA ILE A 57 -22.98 -19.75 16.27
C ILE A 57 -24.44 -19.88 15.91
N SER A 58 -24.85 -19.34 14.75
CA SER A 58 -26.25 -19.44 14.28
C SER A 58 -26.31 -19.32 12.76
N GLY A 59 -27.37 -19.84 12.16
CA GLY A 59 -27.61 -19.89 10.73
C GLY A 59 -27.27 -21.23 10.11
N GLN A 60 -27.45 -21.34 8.78
CA GLN A 60 -27.18 -22.55 8.01
C GLN A 60 -26.04 -22.32 7.02
N ALA A 61 -25.10 -23.25 6.97
CA ALA A 61 -23.97 -23.25 6.04
C ALA A 61 -23.90 -24.58 5.28
N SER A 62 -23.05 -24.65 4.26
CA SER A 62 -22.80 -25.85 3.47
C SER A 62 -22.43 -27.06 4.33
N HIS A 63 -22.61 -28.25 3.78
CA HIS A 63 -22.28 -29.49 4.47
C HIS A 63 -20.80 -29.59 4.86
N VAL A 64 -20.53 -30.35 5.93
CA VAL A 64 -19.18 -30.70 6.39
C VAL A 64 -18.39 -31.34 5.25
N THR A 65 -17.23 -30.79 4.94
CA THR A 65 -16.32 -31.27 3.90
C THR A 65 -15.36 -32.35 4.43
N ASP A 66 -14.65 -33.03 3.53
CA ASP A 66 -13.58 -33.96 3.94
C ASP A 66 -12.40 -33.25 4.60
N SER A 67 -12.15 -31.98 4.22
CA SER A 67 -11.18 -31.14 4.93
C SER A 67 -11.59 -30.87 6.37
N ASP A 68 -12.87 -30.56 6.64
CA ASP A 68 -13.35 -30.39 8.01
C ASP A 68 -13.19 -31.68 8.84
N ARG A 69 -13.48 -32.84 8.23
CA ARG A 69 -13.31 -34.15 8.89
C ARG A 69 -11.86 -34.48 9.25
N LYS A 70 -10.90 -33.95 8.48
CA LYS A 70 -9.47 -34.14 8.72
C LYS A 70 -8.98 -33.35 9.93
N PHE A 71 -9.52 -32.12 10.14
CA PHE A 71 -9.02 -31.18 11.14
C PHE A 71 -9.89 -31.10 12.41
N PHE A 72 -11.14 -31.55 12.35
CA PHE A 72 -12.06 -31.48 13.48
C PHE A 72 -12.63 -32.87 13.82
N SER A 73 -12.69 -33.18 15.10
CA SER A 73 -13.38 -34.35 15.64
C SER A 73 -14.90 -34.29 15.38
N GLU A 74 -15.61 -35.40 15.57
CA GLU A 74 -17.06 -35.44 15.42
C GLU A 74 -17.78 -34.49 16.40
N ALA A 75 -17.28 -34.40 17.64
CA ALA A 75 -17.79 -33.49 18.66
C ALA A 75 -17.61 -32.02 18.25
N GLU A 76 -16.44 -31.61 17.81
CA GLU A 76 -16.18 -30.25 17.37
C GLU A 76 -17.05 -29.86 16.16
N ARG A 77 -17.21 -30.76 15.18
CA ARG A 77 -18.09 -30.51 14.04
C ARG A 77 -19.56 -30.35 14.45
N ALA A 78 -20.00 -31.09 15.49
CA ALA A 78 -21.33 -30.97 16.08
C ALA A 78 -21.51 -29.62 16.82
N GLU A 79 -20.43 -29.07 17.40
CA GLU A 79 -20.38 -27.73 17.99
C GLU A 79 -20.29 -26.59 16.98
N GLY A 80 -20.25 -26.91 15.71
CA GLY A 80 -20.23 -25.91 14.62
C GLY A 80 -18.85 -25.55 14.07
N TRP A 81 -17.77 -26.22 14.47
CA TRP A 81 -16.45 -25.97 13.92
C TRP A 81 -16.33 -26.32 12.43
N ARG A 82 -15.76 -25.40 11.66
CA ARG A 82 -15.56 -25.50 10.19
C ARG A 82 -14.29 -24.81 9.78
N LEU A 83 -13.84 -25.10 8.56
CA LEU A 83 -12.83 -24.32 7.87
C LEU A 83 -13.50 -23.23 7.01
N ALA A 84 -13.22 -21.97 7.28
CA ALA A 84 -13.83 -20.84 6.57
C ALA A 84 -13.68 -20.93 5.06
N CYS A 85 -12.52 -21.39 4.57
CA CYS A 85 -12.24 -21.52 3.14
C CYS A 85 -13.06 -22.59 2.42
N GLN A 86 -13.66 -23.52 3.16
CA GLN A 86 -14.44 -24.65 2.62
C GLN A 86 -15.94 -24.54 2.95
N THR A 87 -16.35 -23.46 3.63
CA THR A 87 -17.72 -23.26 4.12
C THR A 87 -18.40 -22.12 3.38
N PHE A 88 -19.62 -22.37 2.88
CA PHE A 88 -20.45 -21.41 2.14
C PHE A 88 -21.73 -21.11 2.91
N PRO A 89 -22.25 -19.87 2.90
CA PRO A 89 -23.48 -19.51 3.57
C PRO A 89 -24.71 -20.02 2.81
N LEU A 90 -25.69 -20.53 3.53
CA LEU A 90 -27.02 -20.91 3.02
C LEU A 90 -28.14 -20.08 3.67
N SER A 91 -27.80 -19.28 4.68
CA SER A 91 -28.64 -18.26 5.32
C SER A 91 -27.74 -17.17 5.90
N ASP A 92 -28.34 -16.15 6.51
CA ASP A 92 -27.58 -15.24 7.39
C ASP A 92 -26.85 -16.04 8.46
N LEU A 93 -25.57 -15.72 8.68
CA LEU A 93 -24.70 -16.43 9.61
C LEU A 93 -24.15 -15.51 10.69
N LYS A 94 -24.10 -16.03 11.91
CA LYS A 94 -23.25 -15.50 12.97
C LYS A 94 -22.14 -16.51 13.24
N ILE A 95 -20.89 -16.08 13.13
CA ILE A 95 -19.73 -16.94 13.29
C ILE A 95 -18.77 -16.36 14.33
N ASP A 96 -18.15 -17.25 15.09
CA ASP A 96 -17.09 -16.95 16.02
C ASP A 96 -15.75 -17.23 15.34
N VAL A 97 -14.86 -16.25 15.32
CA VAL A 97 -13.50 -16.39 14.82
C VAL A 97 -12.58 -16.48 16.02
N PRO A 98 -12.04 -17.65 16.34
CA PRO A 98 -11.22 -17.84 17.52
C PRO A 98 -9.91 -17.05 17.39
N PRO A 99 -9.33 -16.57 18.50
CA PRO A 99 -8.10 -15.75 18.49
C PRO A 99 -6.92 -16.40 17.75
N GLU A 100 -6.81 -17.73 17.81
CA GLU A 100 -5.77 -18.50 17.12
C GLU A 100 -5.94 -18.53 15.59
N SER A 101 -7.13 -18.24 15.09
CA SER A 101 -7.40 -18.11 13.66
C SER A 101 -7.26 -16.67 13.15
N LEU A 102 -7.11 -15.71 14.04
CA LEU A 102 -6.82 -14.33 13.69
C LEU A 102 -5.31 -14.14 13.57
N THR A 103 -4.87 -13.40 12.56
CA THR A 103 -3.46 -13.02 12.45
C THR A 103 -3.10 -12.13 13.63
N THR A 104 -2.11 -12.54 14.42
CA THR A 104 -1.70 -11.80 15.62
C THR A 104 -1.00 -10.50 15.25
N SER A 105 -1.37 -9.40 15.93
CA SER A 105 -0.62 -8.15 15.89
C SER A 105 0.73 -8.36 16.63
N GLN A 106 1.79 -8.67 15.91
CA GLN A 106 3.14 -8.66 16.47
C GLN A 106 3.59 -7.21 16.65
N ARG A 107 4.40 -6.92 17.68
CA ARG A 107 4.99 -5.59 17.86
C ARG A 107 5.93 -5.27 16.70
N LEU A 108 5.77 -4.09 16.11
CA LEU A 108 6.66 -3.56 15.09
C LEU A 108 7.80 -2.78 15.75
N GLN A 109 9.01 -3.04 15.33
CA GLN A 109 10.13 -2.18 15.61
C GLN A 109 10.12 -1.04 14.60
N THR A 110 9.67 0.13 15.01
CA THR A 110 9.68 1.36 14.21
C THR A 110 10.83 2.28 14.60
N GLU A 111 11.62 1.88 15.59
CA GLU A 111 12.79 2.62 16.05
C GLU A 111 14.04 2.11 15.33
N GLY A 112 14.77 3.02 14.71
CA GLY A 112 16.02 2.77 14.02
C GLY A 112 17.03 3.87 14.32
N LEU A 113 18.29 3.62 14.01
CA LEU A 113 19.33 4.65 14.05
C LEU A 113 19.14 5.57 12.86
N SER A 114 18.95 6.86 13.12
CA SER A 114 19.01 7.88 12.08
C SER A 114 20.48 8.27 11.85
N LYS A 115 20.88 8.32 10.58
CA LYS A 115 22.20 8.78 10.18
C LYS A 115 22.06 10.20 9.64
N GLU A 116 22.97 11.07 9.97
CA GLU A 116 23.06 12.37 9.30
C GLU A 116 23.38 12.13 7.82
N ILE A 117 22.57 12.67 6.94
CA ILE A 117 22.75 12.62 5.50
C ILE A 117 22.76 14.03 4.95
N GLU A 118 23.54 14.26 3.89
CA GLU A 118 23.43 15.48 3.09
C GLU A 118 22.06 15.53 2.44
N LEU A 119 21.32 16.61 2.66
CA LEU A 119 19.97 16.74 2.19
C LEU A 119 19.92 17.13 0.71
N ASP A 120 19.50 16.22 -0.15
CA ASP A 120 19.20 16.47 -1.55
C ASP A 120 17.89 15.80 -1.96
N PRO A 121 16.75 16.38 -1.57
CA PRO A 121 15.44 15.78 -1.82
C PRO A 121 15.09 15.81 -3.31
N PRO A 122 14.41 14.78 -3.84
CA PRO A 122 13.99 14.70 -5.24
C PRO A 122 12.96 15.78 -5.59
N VAL A 123 12.20 16.27 -4.60
CA VAL A 123 11.23 17.35 -4.76
C VAL A 123 11.62 18.51 -3.83
N LYS A 124 11.75 19.70 -4.41
CA LYS A 124 12.06 20.94 -3.68
C LYS A 124 10.85 21.88 -3.73
N ALA A 125 10.64 22.63 -2.65
CA ALA A 125 9.54 23.56 -2.51
C ALA A 125 10.07 25.01 -2.58
N PHE A 126 9.40 25.86 -3.37
CA PHE A 126 9.78 27.25 -3.57
C PHE A 126 8.55 28.15 -3.41
N ASP A 127 8.72 29.23 -2.66
CA ASP A 127 7.65 30.23 -2.51
C ASP A 127 7.65 31.16 -3.71
N PHE A 128 6.44 31.60 -4.11
CA PHE A 128 6.23 32.57 -5.18
C PHE A 128 5.12 33.55 -4.83
N GLU A 129 5.17 34.73 -5.45
CA GLU A 129 4.13 35.76 -5.42
C GLU A 129 4.00 36.33 -6.83
N LEU A 130 2.79 36.28 -7.39
CA LEU A 130 2.51 36.75 -8.75
C LEU A 130 1.61 38.01 -8.71
N PRO A 131 1.81 38.98 -9.64
CA PRO A 131 0.83 40.03 -9.83
C PRO A 131 -0.50 39.47 -10.36
N PRO A 132 -1.67 39.87 -9.83
CA PRO A 132 -2.94 39.45 -10.40
C PRO A 132 -3.12 39.99 -11.82
N PRO A 133 -3.89 39.31 -12.71
CA PRO A 133 -4.20 39.85 -14.03
C PRO A 133 -5.03 41.12 -13.95
N ASP A 134 -4.81 42.01 -14.92
CA ASP A 134 -5.60 43.21 -15.13
C ASP A 134 -5.96 43.40 -16.62
N LEU A 135 -6.58 44.52 -16.99
CA LEU A 135 -6.99 44.75 -18.39
C LEU A 135 -5.83 45.05 -19.34
N GLU A 136 -4.64 45.33 -18.82
CA GLU A 136 -3.44 45.64 -19.59
C GLU A 136 -2.51 44.39 -19.67
N ASP A 137 -2.68 43.43 -18.74
CA ASP A 137 -1.91 42.18 -18.68
C ASP A 137 -2.83 40.96 -18.75
N LEU A 138 -3.03 40.46 -19.96
CA LEU A 138 -3.92 39.35 -20.30
C LEU A 138 -3.17 37.99 -20.48
N ARG A 139 -1.93 37.89 -19.98
CA ARG A 139 -1.21 36.60 -19.99
C ARG A 139 -2.03 35.54 -19.27
N SER A 140 -1.91 34.28 -19.71
CA SER A 140 -2.49 33.16 -18.97
C SER A 140 -1.85 33.02 -17.59
N ASP A 141 -2.56 32.41 -16.63
CA ASP A 141 -2.03 32.17 -15.28
C ASP A 141 -0.71 31.39 -15.31
N TRP A 142 -0.60 30.43 -16.24
CA TRP A 142 0.60 29.61 -16.39
C TRP A 142 1.78 30.39 -17.00
N GLU A 143 1.57 31.18 -18.04
CA GLU A 143 2.59 32.04 -18.61
C GLU A 143 3.11 33.04 -17.57
N ARG A 144 2.20 33.68 -16.82
CA ARG A 144 2.52 34.59 -15.73
C ARG A 144 3.40 33.91 -14.68
N PHE A 145 3.06 32.68 -14.30
CA PHE A 145 3.85 31.90 -13.34
C PHE A 145 5.25 31.57 -13.89
N ILE A 146 5.33 31.09 -15.13
CA ILE A 146 6.61 30.72 -15.75
C ILE A 146 7.53 31.91 -15.86
N GLU A 147 7.06 33.04 -16.38
CA GLU A 147 7.89 34.24 -16.57
C GLU A 147 8.42 34.78 -15.24
N GLU A 148 7.58 34.85 -14.21
CA GLU A 148 8.03 35.33 -12.90
C GLU A 148 8.99 34.36 -12.21
N PHE A 149 8.85 33.05 -12.50
CA PHE A 149 9.66 32.02 -11.85
C PHE A 149 10.98 31.76 -12.55
N GLU A 150 11.07 31.99 -13.88
CA GLU A 150 12.27 31.71 -14.69
C GLU A 150 13.35 32.76 -14.61
N GLU A 151 13.07 33.99 -14.16
CA GLU A 151 14.08 35.07 -14.11
C GLU A 151 15.37 34.69 -13.36
N ASP A 152 15.31 33.67 -12.44
CA ASP A 152 16.44 33.22 -11.65
C ASP A 152 16.69 31.69 -11.69
N ARG A 153 15.94 30.87 -12.50
CA ARG A 153 15.94 29.42 -12.36
C ARG A 153 15.78 28.67 -13.68
N GLN A 154 16.21 27.39 -13.66
CA GLN A 154 16.17 26.48 -14.82
C GLN A 154 14.77 26.40 -15.46
N GLN A 155 14.74 26.23 -16.79
CA GLN A 155 13.48 26.08 -17.55
C GLN A 155 12.59 25.00 -16.95
N LEU A 156 11.43 25.40 -16.44
CA LEU A 156 10.41 24.47 -15.96
C LEU A 156 9.81 23.70 -17.15
N LYS A 157 9.74 22.39 -17.02
CA LYS A 157 9.01 21.57 -17.95
C LYS A 157 7.51 21.69 -17.69
N PHE A 158 6.73 21.24 -18.66
CA PHE A 158 5.29 21.25 -18.62
C PHE A 158 4.75 20.45 -17.41
N ALA A 159 3.85 21.04 -16.64
CA ALA A 159 3.11 20.35 -15.59
C ALA A 159 2.08 19.39 -16.17
N SER A 160 1.85 18.27 -15.49
CA SER A 160 0.79 17.33 -15.89
C SER A 160 -0.62 17.94 -15.77
N ILE A 161 -1.58 17.44 -16.55
CA ILE A 161 -2.98 17.93 -16.50
C ILE A 161 -3.56 17.94 -15.08
N PRO A 162 -3.38 16.91 -14.21
CA PRO A 162 -3.86 16.98 -12.83
C PRO A 162 -3.28 18.13 -12.00
N VAL A 163 -2.04 18.56 -12.28
CA VAL A 163 -1.42 19.73 -11.63
C VAL A 163 -2.05 21.02 -12.16
N LEU A 164 -2.14 21.17 -13.47
CA LEU A 164 -2.72 22.36 -14.10
C LEU A 164 -4.20 22.56 -13.76
N ALA A 165 -4.96 21.47 -13.60
CA ALA A 165 -6.38 21.51 -13.29
C ALA A 165 -6.69 22.25 -11.97
N GLN A 166 -5.76 22.31 -11.05
CA GLN A 166 -5.94 22.99 -9.75
C GLN A 166 -5.29 24.39 -9.73
N PHE A 167 -4.39 24.68 -10.66
CA PHE A 167 -3.49 25.83 -10.58
C PHE A 167 -4.24 27.16 -10.51
N SER A 168 -5.09 27.45 -11.49
CA SER A 168 -5.80 28.76 -11.57
C SER A 168 -6.73 29.02 -10.38
N SER A 169 -7.38 27.98 -9.86
CA SER A 169 -8.22 28.10 -8.66
C SER A 169 -7.39 28.41 -7.43
N ARG A 170 -6.28 27.69 -7.24
CA ARG A 170 -5.37 27.89 -6.10
C ARG A 170 -4.75 29.27 -6.08
N LEU A 171 -4.31 29.78 -7.24
CA LEU A 171 -3.79 31.16 -7.32
C LEU A 171 -4.79 32.19 -6.78
N ARG A 172 -6.07 32.08 -7.15
CA ARG A 172 -7.11 33.02 -6.71
C ARG A 172 -7.46 32.83 -5.24
N GLU A 173 -7.60 31.58 -4.76
CA GLU A 173 -7.88 31.26 -3.36
C GLU A 173 -6.76 31.73 -2.42
N GLN A 174 -5.52 31.73 -2.90
CA GLN A 174 -4.32 32.10 -2.14
C GLN A 174 -3.83 33.52 -2.43
N ASN A 175 -4.67 34.37 -3.08
CA ASN A 175 -4.31 35.75 -3.41
C ASN A 175 -2.98 35.87 -4.16
N TRP A 176 -2.78 35.01 -5.20
CA TRP A 176 -1.65 35.02 -6.11
C TRP A 176 -0.29 34.71 -5.43
N LYS A 177 -0.31 34.09 -4.26
CA LYS A 177 0.87 33.65 -3.51
C LYS A 177 0.76 32.16 -3.25
N GLY A 178 1.90 31.47 -3.19
CA GLY A 178 1.88 30.05 -2.92
C GLY A 178 3.27 29.46 -2.83
N ARG A 179 3.28 28.15 -2.78
CA ARG A 179 4.49 27.34 -2.78
C ARG A 179 4.37 26.32 -3.90
N VAL A 180 5.31 26.32 -4.83
CA VAL A 180 5.39 25.35 -5.91
C VAL A 180 6.31 24.18 -5.50
N LEU A 181 5.90 22.97 -5.85
CA LEU A 181 6.70 21.76 -5.69
C LEU A 181 7.31 21.36 -7.04
N ILE A 182 8.64 21.25 -7.09
CA ILE A 182 9.39 20.96 -8.30
C ILE A 182 10.23 19.71 -8.10
N ALA A 183 9.99 18.69 -8.94
CA ALA A 183 10.77 17.46 -8.99
C ALA A 183 11.93 17.61 -9.99
N GLU A 184 13.09 17.04 -9.64
CA GLU A 184 14.31 17.00 -10.48
C GLU A 184 14.68 18.37 -11.09
N GLY A 185 14.28 19.45 -10.44
CA GLY A 185 14.56 20.82 -10.85
C GLY A 185 13.73 21.34 -12.05
N GLN A 186 12.83 20.56 -12.62
CA GLN A 186 12.13 20.89 -13.86
C GLN A 186 10.62 20.63 -13.85
N ASP A 187 10.16 19.56 -13.21
CA ASP A 187 8.78 19.11 -13.30
C ASP A 187 7.93 19.66 -12.15
N VAL A 188 6.90 20.45 -12.45
CA VAL A 188 5.97 20.95 -11.45
C VAL A 188 5.01 19.83 -11.04
N VAL A 189 5.08 19.41 -9.77
CA VAL A 189 4.31 18.28 -9.23
C VAL A 189 3.15 18.69 -8.34
N GLY A 190 3.10 19.94 -7.88
CA GLY A 190 1.99 20.44 -7.08
C GLY A 190 2.16 21.87 -6.61
N PHE A 191 1.12 22.37 -5.96
CA PHE A 191 1.09 23.70 -5.35
C PHE A 191 0.52 23.59 -3.94
N LEU A 192 1.18 24.25 -3.00
CA LEU A 192 0.80 24.32 -1.59
C LEU A 192 0.55 25.77 -1.17
N GLN A 193 -0.03 25.98 0.00
CA GLN A 193 -0.09 27.29 0.63
C GLN A 193 1.28 27.69 1.17
N LEU A 194 1.52 28.98 1.29
CA LEU A 194 2.73 29.49 1.95
C LEU A 194 2.87 28.90 3.35
N GLY A 195 4.10 28.46 3.68
CA GLY A 195 4.41 27.88 4.98
C GLY A 195 4.07 26.40 5.13
N GLN A 196 3.33 25.77 4.21
CA GLN A 196 3.11 24.32 4.26
C GLN A 196 4.40 23.57 3.92
N THR A 197 4.62 22.47 4.63
CA THR A 197 5.81 21.62 4.44
C THR A 197 5.55 20.59 3.32
N CYS A 198 6.54 20.37 2.47
CA CYS A 198 6.57 19.27 1.50
C CYS A 198 7.09 18.00 2.16
N TYR A 199 6.39 16.89 1.98
CA TYR A 199 6.73 15.60 2.56
C TYR A 199 7.03 14.54 1.49
N GLY A 200 7.87 13.57 1.87
CA GLY A 200 8.00 12.26 1.25
C GLY A 200 7.41 11.18 2.16
N LEU A 201 6.93 10.09 1.57
CA LEU A 201 6.49 8.91 2.29
C LEU A 201 7.38 7.72 1.92
N ALA A 202 8.16 7.23 2.89
CA ALA A 202 8.92 5.99 2.75
C ALA A 202 8.08 4.82 3.30
N VAL A 203 7.92 3.77 2.50
CA VAL A 203 7.11 2.59 2.84
C VAL A 203 7.91 1.32 2.67
N ASP A 204 7.92 0.48 3.69
CA ASP A 204 8.43 -0.89 3.63
C ASP A 204 7.26 -1.87 3.60
N ILE A 205 7.14 -2.62 2.50
CA ILE A 205 6.11 -3.65 2.33
C ILE A 205 6.71 -5.01 2.68
N GLY A 206 6.78 -5.30 3.97
CA GLY A 206 7.17 -6.64 4.44
C GLY A 206 6.08 -7.68 4.14
N THR A 207 6.47 -8.95 4.15
CA THR A 207 5.53 -10.07 3.93
C THR A 207 4.42 -10.10 4.99
N THR A 208 4.76 -9.85 6.25
CA THR A 208 3.80 -9.89 7.37
C THR A 208 3.31 -8.50 7.78
N LYS A 209 4.16 -7.49 7.66
CA LYS A 209 3.91 -6.14 8.18
C LYS A 209 4.39 -5.11 7.19
N MET A 210 3.76 -3.94 7.28
CA MET A 210 4.11 -2.75 6.52
C MET A 210 4.50 -1.65 7.50
N ALA A 211 5.51 -0.87 7.17
CA ALA A 211 5.89 0.32 7.91
C ALA A 211 5.89 1.53 6.99
N ALA A 212 5.49 2.69 7.50
CA ALA A 212 5.52 3.95 6.77
C ALA A 212 6.12 5.07 7.62
N PHE A 213 6.92 5.91 6.98
CA PHE A 213 7.62 7.03 7.58
C PHE A 213 7.33 8.30 6.77
N LEU A 214 6.77 9.31 7.44
CA LEU A 214 6.57 10.63 6.84
C LEU A 214 7.82 11.46 7.10
N VAL A 215 8.45 11.90 6.01
CA VAL A 215 9.73 12.62 6.05
C VAL A 215 9.54 14.03 5.50
N SER A 216 9.97 15.04 6.24
CA SER A 216 10.05 16.41 5.75
C SER A 216 11.13 16.52 4.68
N LEU A 217 10.77 16.84 3.45
CA LEU A 217 11.75 17.03 2.37
C LEU A 217 12.54 18.34 2.54
N THR A 218 12.14 19.21 3.46
CA THR A 218 12.85 20.45 3.77
C THR A 218 13.96 20.25 4.82
N SER A 219 13.74 19.39 5.82
CA SER A 219 14.70 19.16 6.91
C SER A 219 15.36 17.78 6.88
N GLY A 220 14.81 16.82 6.13
CA GLY A 220 15.23 15.42 6.16
C GLY A 220 14.77 14.64 7.39
N GLU A 221 14.03 15.27 8.29
CA GLU A 221 13.55 14.64 9.53
C GLU A 221 12.34 13.75 9.30
N THR A 222 12.33 12.60 9.93
CA THR A 222 11.14 11.76 10.04
C THR A 222 10.20 12.36 11.09
N VAL A 223 9.10 12.96 10.63
CA VAL A 223 8.11 13.65 11.46
C VAL A 223 6.98 12.75 11.97
N GLY A 224 6.82 11.59 11.37
CA GLY A 224 5.82 10.60 11.77
C GLY A 224 6.18 9.20 11.29
N ARG A 225 5.72 8.20 12.03
CA ARG A 225 5.89 6.79 11.68
C ARG A 225 4.68 5.98 12.14
N THR A 226 4.29 5.01 11.31
CA THR A 226 3.21 4.08 11.62
C THR A 226 3.50 2.73 11.02
N ALA A 227 2.77 1.74 11.47
CA ALA A 227 2.93 0.39 10.98
C ALA A 227 1.63 -0.40 11.08
N GLU A 228 1.37 -1.22 10.06
CA GLU A 228 0.16 -2.01 9.90
C GLU A 228 0.47 -3.44 9.49
N MET A 229 -0.47 -4.35 9.73
CA MET A 229 -0.36 -5.70 9.18
C MET A 229 -0.52 -5.66 7.66
N ASN A 230 0.29 -6.44 6.96
CA ASN A 230 0.12 -6.56 5.51
C ASN A 230 -1.21 -7.25 5.19
N PRO A 231 -2.18 -6.56 4.55
CA PRO A 231 -3.52 -7.11 4.30
C PRO A 231 -3.52 -8.32 3.36
N GLN A 232 -2.41 -8.58 2.68
CA GLN A 232 -2.25 -9.76 1.81
C GLN A 232 -2.11 -11.06 2.60
N ILE A 233 -1.87 -11.02 3.93
CA ILE A 233 -1.82 -12.21 4.79
C ILE A 233 -3.10 -13.02 4.67
N ALA A 234 -4.26 -12.37 4.56
CA ALA A 234 -5.54 -13.04 4.37
C ALA A 234 -5.62 -13.91 3.10
N TYR A 235 -4.71 -13.70 2.14
CA TYR A 235 -4.63 -14.42 0.86
C TYR A 235 -3.45 -15.40 0.78
N GLY A 236 -2.60 -15.41 1.80
CA GLY A 236 -1.44 -16.27 1.96
C GLY A 236 -0.47 -15.70 3.00
N GLU A 237 -0.07 -16.47 3.99
CA GLU A 237 0.83 -16.01 5.06
C GLU A 237 2.25 -15.77 4.56
N ASP A 238 2.68 -16.54 3.56
CA ASP A 238 4.01 -16.45 2.96
C ASP A 238 3.98 -15.97 1.50
N VAL A 239 5.16 -15.70 0.96
CA VAL A 239 5.37 -15.26 -0.41
C VAL A 239 4.84 -16.26 -1.44
N VAL A 240 5.08 -17.56 -1.22
CA VAL A 240 4.73 -18.63 -2.17
C VAL A 240 3.21 -18.76 -2.29
N SER A 241 2.51 -18.75 -1.16
CA SER A 241 1.04 -18.78 -1.10
C SER A 241 0.41 -17.60 -1.81
N ARG A 242 0.98 -16.38 -1.67
CA ARG A 242 0.51 -15.19 -2.39
C ARG A 242 0.76 -15.24 -3.88
N ILE A 243 1.92 -15.79 -4.30
CA ILE A 243 2.20 -16.05 -5.71
C ILE A 243 1.16 -17.03 -6.29
N ALA A 244 0.86 -18.11 -5.55
CA ALA A 244 -0.14 -19.08 -5.96
C ALA A 244 -1.53 -18.45 -6.09
N TYR A 245 -1.94 -17.59 -5.14
CA TYR A 245 -3.19 -16.83 -5.22
C TYR A 245 -3.19 -15.88 -6.43
N ALA A 246 -2.14 -15.07 -6.60
CA ALA A 246 -2.01 -14.12 -7.71
C ALA A 246 -2.05 -14.78 -9.10
N ASN A 247 -1.58 -16.03 -9.20
CA ASN A 247 -1.54 -16.80 -10.43
C ASN A 247 -2.90 -17.34 -10.89
N GLN A 248 -3.94 -17.24 -10.06
CA GLN A 248 -5.30 -17.62 -10.46
C GLN A 248 -5.88 -16.68 -11.51
N GLY A 249 -5.36 -15.44 -11.65
CA GLY A 249 -5.78 -14.53 -12.71
C GLY A 249 -5.46 -13.05 -12.44
N ALA A 250 -5.77 -12.20 -13.41
CA ALA A 250 -5.51 -10.77 -13.31
C ALA A 250 -6.29 -10.10 -12.17
N SER A 251 -7.54 -10.49 -11.95
CA SER A 251 -8.39 -9.96 -10.87
C SER A 251 -7.81 -10.28 -9.47
N TYR A 252 -7.20 -11.44 -9.29
CA TYR A 252 -6.55 -11.82 -8.04
C TYR A 252 -5.31 -10.97 -7.76
N ARG A 253 -4.48 -10.70 -8.76
CA ARG A 253 -3.35 -9.76 -8.64
C ARG A 253 -3.82 -8.36 -8.31
N GLN A 254 -4.88 -7.90 -9.00
CA GLN A 254 -5.51 -6.61 -8.75
C GLN A 254 -5.97 -6.50 -7.29
N THR A 255 -6.65 -7.52 -6.77
CA THR A 255 -7.11 -7.56 -5.38
C THR A 255 -5.94 -7.39 -4.41
N LEU A 256 -4.83 -8.13 -4.58
CA LEU A 256 -3.66 -8.02 -3.70
C LEU A 256 -3.05 -6.61 -3.75
N ARG A 257 -2.93 -6.03 -4.94
CA ARG A 257 -2.44 -4.65 -5.13
C ARG A 257 -3.34 -3.65 -4.42
N ASP A 258 -4.62 -3.69 -4.71
CA ASP A 258 -5.57 -2.68 -4.22
C ASP A 258 -5.68 -2.70 -2.68
N ARG A 259 -5.54 -3.88 -2.05
CA ARG A 259 -5.51 -4.00 -0.59
C ARG A 259 -4.27 -3.32 0.01
N VAL A 260 -3.10 -3.51 -0.55
CA VAL A 260 -1.87 -2.86 -0.08
C VAL A 260 -1.93 -1.34 -0.30
N VAL A 261 -2.36 -0.90 -1.48
CA VAL A 261 -2.51 0.52 -1.80
C VAL A 261 -3.49 1.21 -0.84
N ALA A 262 -4.61 0.55 -0.51
CA ALA A 262 -5.57 1.08 0.46
C ALA A 262 -4.95 1.27 1.85
N VAL A 263 -4.15 0.32 2.33
CA VAL A 263 -3.44 0.44 3.62
C VAL A 263 -2.39 1.55 3.58
N ILE A 264 -1.61 1.66 2.50
CA ILE A 264 -0.63 2.76 2.36
C ILE A 264 -1.35 4.12 2.40
N ASN A 265 -2.46 4.28 1.68
CA ASN A 265 -3.25 5.52 1.71
C ASN A 265 -3.82 5.82 3.10
N GLN A 266 -4.22 4.81 3.86
CA GLN A 266 -4.69 4.97 5.24
C GLN A 266 -3.54 5.42 6.16
N MET A 267 -2.38 4.76 6.09
CA MET A 267 -1.18 5.11 6.84
C MET A 267 -0.72 6.55 6.52
N ALA A 268 -0.73 6.94 5.23
CA ALA A 268 -0.42 8.29 4.78
C ALA A 268 -1.36 9.33 5.40
N LEU A 269 -2.68 9.04 5.39
CA LEU A 269 -3.67 9.94 5.98
C LEU A 269 -3.47 10.12 7.49
N GLU A 270 -3.26 9.03 8.23
CA GLU A 270 -3.00 9.05 9.67
C GLU A 270 -1.73 9.84 10.02
N LEU A 271 -0.66 9.63 9.26
CA LEU A 271 0.59 10.35 9.44
C LEU A 271 0.43 11.85 9.15
N CYS A 272 -0.23 12.23 8.06
CA CYS A 272 -0.52 13.63 7.75
C CYS A 272 -1.36 14.28 8.85
N GLN A 273 -2.43 13.61 9.30
CA GLN A 273 -3.28 14.12 10.38
C GLN A 273 -2.51 14.32 11.70
N SER A 274 -1.55 13.44 12.01
CA SER A 274 -0.74 13.54 13.24
C SER A 274 0.14 14.78 13.30
N VAL A 275 0.48 15.36 12.12
CA VAL A 275 1.30 16.58 12.00
C VAL A 275 0.52 17.78 11.48
N GLY A 276 -0.81 17.68 11.36
CA GLY A 276 -1.68 18.75 10.85
C GLY A 276 -1.47 19.06 9.36
N ALA A 277 -1.11 18.03 8.56
CA ALA A 277 -0.89 18.14 7.13
C ALA A 277 -2.00 17.48 6.31
N ASP A 278 -2.06 17.80 5.03
CA ASP A 278 -2.93 17.19 4.03
C ASP A 278 -2.15 16.22 3.15
N LEU A 279 -2.85 15.23 2.57
CA LEU A 279 -2.23 14.25 1.66
C LEU A 279 -1.53 14.91 0.46
N GLU A 280 -2.03 16.03 -0.04
CA GLU A 280 -1.41 16.76 -1.16
C GLU A 280 -0.02 17.35 -0.84
N GLN A 281 0.38 17.35 0.43
CA GLN A 281 1.74 17.73 0.84
C GLN A 281 2.75 16.59 0.66
N ILE A 282 2.29 15.34 0.39
CA ILE A 282 3.16 14.23 0.03
C ILE A 282 3.45 14.30 -1.47
N ALA A 283 4.68 14.69 -1.82
CA ALA A 283 5.10 14.89 -3.20
C ALA A 283 5.92 13.74 -3.77
N ASP A 284 6.43 12.84 -2.92
CA ASP A 284 7.26 11.71 -3.33
C ASP A 284 7.00 10.48 -2.48
N PHE A 285 7.05 9.30 -3.09
CA PHE A 285 6.90 8.01 -2.43
C PHE A 285 8.12 7.14 -2.75
N VAL A 286 8.76 6.63 -1.73
CA VAL A 286 9.76 5.56 -1.87
C VAL A 286 9.18 4.29 -1.28
N VAL A 287 9.07 3.24 -2.10
CA VAL A 287 8.46 1.99 -1.65
C VAL A 287 9.45 0.85 -1.83
N VAL A 288 9.73 0.13 -0.75
CA VAL A 288 10.62 -1.03 -0.73
C VAL A 288 9.87 -2.28 -0.29
N GLY A 289 10.48 -3.43 -0.49
CA GLY A 289 10.00 -4.74 -0.11
C GLY A 289 10.75 -5.83 -0.86
N ASN A 290 10.52 -7.09 -0.49
CA ASN A 290 11.11 -8.19 -1.26
C ASN A 290 10.54 -8.22 -2.69
N THR A 291 11.21 -8.94 -3.59
CA THR A 291 10.88 -8.94 -5.02
C THR A 291 9.42 -9.32 -5.32
N ALA A 292 8.84 -10.25 -4.55
CA ALA A 292 7.45 -10.64 -4.75
C ALA A 292 6.49 -9.53 -4.29
N MET A 293 6.74 -8.87 -3.15
CA MET A 293 5.95 -7.73 -2.67
C MET A 293 6.02 -6.56 -3.65
N HIS A 294 7.21 -6.27 -4.21
CA HIS A 294 7.41 -5.28 -5.26
C HIS A 294 6.50 -5.55 -6.48
N HIS A 295 6.47 -6.81 -6.98
CA HIS A 295 5.67 -7.19 -8.14
C HIS A 295 4.16 -7.19 -7.84
N LEU A 296 3.75 -7.64 -6.66
CA LEU A 296 2.35 -7.62 -6.24
C LEU A 296 1.83 -6.20 -6.03
N PHE A 297 2.65 -5.30 -5.49
CA PHE A 297 2.33 -3.89 -5.33
C PHE A 297 2.14 -3.18 -6.68
N THR A 298 2.98 -3.49 -7.67
CA THR A 298 2.88 -2.92 -9.02
C THR A 298 1.85 -3.63 -9.92
N GLY A 299 1.29 -4.77 -9.46
CA GLY A 299 0.35 -5.58 -10.23
C GLY A 299 0.98 -6.41 -11.35
N LEU A 300 2.31 -6.52 -11.36
CA LEU A 300 3.05 -7.33 -12.33
C LEU A 300 2.77 -8.82 -12.16
N VAL A 301 2.96 -9.59 -13.25
CA VAL A 301 2.86 -11.04 -13.22
C VAL A 301 3.97 -11.62 -12.31
N VAL A 302 3.60 -12.57 -11.44
CA VAL A 302 4.50 -13.19 -10.46
C VAL A 302 4.70 -14.68 -10.68
N ARG A 303 4.11 -15.27 -11.72
CA ARG A 303 4.17 -16.70 -12.00
C ARG A 303 5.62 -17.20 -12.06
N GLN A 304 6.46 -16.49 -12.78
CA GLN A 304 7.86 -16.81 -12.96
C GLN A 304 8.71 -16.71 -11.67
N LEU A 305 8.22 -16.01 -10.66
CA LEU A 305 8.86 -16.02 -9.33
C LEU A 305 8.57 -17.32 -8.55
N GLY A 306 7.47 -18.01 -8.88
CA GLY A 306 7.13 -19.32 -8.28
C GLY A 306 7.69 -20.51 -9.03
N GLU A 307 8.33 -20.33 -10.19
CA GLU A 307 8.83 -21.38 -11.07
C GLU A 307 10.33 -21.20 -11.33
N ALA A 308 11.12 -22.27 -11.24
CA ALA A 308 12.56 -22.20 -11.55
C ALA A 308 12.78 -21.70 -13.00
N PRO A 309 13.72 -20.80 -13.25
CA PRO A 309 14.80 -20.30 -12.38
C PRO A 309 14.49 -19.06 -11.53
N TYR A 310 13.22 -18.75 -11.22
CA TYR A 310 12.76 -17.71 -10.31
C TYR A 310 13.14 -16.28 -10.74
N VAL A 311 13.02 -15.99 -12.03
CA VAL A 311 13.43 -14.71 -12.62
C VAL A 311 12.33 -13.65 -12.46
N PRO A 312 12.62 -12.47 -11.90
CA PRO A 312 11.64 -11.39 -11.80
C PRO A 312 11.30 -10.79 -13.17
N ALA A 313 10.10 -10.22 -13.31
CA ALA A 313 9.72 -9.50 -14.52
C ALA A 313 10.55 -8.22 -14.71
N VAL A 314 10.91 -7.56 -13.60
CA VAL A 314 11.76 -6.39 -13.58
C VAL A 314 12.68 -6.42 -12.36
N ARG A 315 13.96 -6.07 -12.57
CA ARG A 315 14.95 -5.95 -11.51
C ARG A 315 15.43 -4.51 -11.32
N GLY A 316 15.44 -3.71 -12.38
CA GLY A 316 15.83 -2.31 -12.32
C GLY A 316 14.86 -1.48 -11.48
N ALA A 317 15.30 -0.28 -11.11
CA ALA A 317 14.42 0.68 -10.45
C ALA A 317 13.22 1.06 -11.34
N LEU A 318 12.10 1.35 -10.71
CA LEU A 318 10.93 1.89 -11.37
C LEU A 318 10.62 3.29 -10.83
N HIS A 319 10.23 4.19 -11.74
CA HIS A 319 9.77 5.52 -11.41
C HIS A 319 8.53 5.84 -12.24
N PHE A 320 7.40 6.15 -11.59
CA PHE A 320 6.12 6.39 -12.26
C PHE A 320 5.19 7.24 -11.39
N PRO A 321 4.15 7.88 -11.98
CA PRO A 321 3.20 8.68 -11.23
C PRO A 321 2.43 7.87 -10.19
N ALA A 322 2.34 8.37 -8.95
CA ALA A 322 1.67 7.70 -7.83
C ALA A 322 0.20 7.34 -8.11
N ARG A 323 -0.47 8.19 -8.90
CA ARG A 323 -1.87 7.99 -9.33
C ARG A 323 -2.10 6.74 -10.19
N GLU A 324 -1.07 6.23 -10.91
CA GLU A 324 -1.21 5.04 -11.77
C GLU A 324 -1.56 3.78 -10.99
N ILE A 325 -1.15 3.74 -9.73
CA ILE A 325 -1.48 2.63 -8.83
C ILE A 325 -2.47 3.01 -7.74
N GLY A 326 -2.99 4.25 -7.75
CA GLY A 326 -4.01 4.71 -6.82
C GLY A 326 -3.48 5.24 -5.49
N LEU A 327 -2.18 5.58 -5.37
CA LEU A 327 -1.65 6.30 -4.22
C LEU A 327 -2.10 7.76 -4.25
N LYS A 328 -2.37 8.30 -3.06
CA LYS A 328 -2.89 9.65 -2.85
C LYS A 328 -1.79 10.56 -2.30
N GLY A 329 -1.48 11.61 -3.04
CA GLY A 329 -0.48 12.62 -2.71
C GLY A 329 -0.70 13.87 -3.54
N ALA A 330 0.33 14.70 -3.70
CA ALA A 330 0.32 15.81 -4.65
C ALA A 330 -0.09 15.33 -6.05
N PRO A 331 -0.77 16.16 -6.87
CA PRO A 331 -1.29 15.72 -8.18
C PRO A 331 -0.23 15.16 -9.13
N GLY A 332 1.00 15.63 -9.01
CA GLY A 332 2.16 15.16 -9.78
C GLY A 332 3.10 14.24 -8.99
N ALA A 333 2.74 13.81 -7.79
CA ALA A 333 3.59 12.94 -6.97
C ALA A 333 4.00 11.67 -7.73
N ALA A 334 5.23 11.24 -7.51
CA ALA A 334 5.82 10.05 -8.10
C ALA A 334 6.06 8.94 -7.06
N VAL A 335 6.20 7.72 -7.56
CA VAL A 335 6.66 6.57 -6.79
C VAL A 335 8.01 6.12 -7.34
N TYR A 336 8.97 5.99 -6.46
CA TYR A 336 10.24 5.36 -6.74
C TYR A 336 10.33 4.01 -6.04
N LEU A 337 10.58 2.96 -6.80
CA LEU A 337 10.91 1.64 -6.27
C LEU A 337 12.39 1.37 -6.59
N PRO A 338 13.26 1.26 -5.58
CA PRO A 338 14.66 0.90 -5.78
C PRO A 338 14.82 -0.46 -6.46
N PRO A 339 16.00 -0.75 -7.05
CA PRO A 339 16.22 -1.99 -7.78
C PRO A 339 16.18 -3.20 -6.85
N ASN A 340 15.60 -4.30 -7.36
CA ASN A 340 15.66 -5.62 -6.73
C ASN A 340 17.03 -6.28 -7.02
N ILE A 341 17.54 -7.10 -6.09
CA ILE A 341 18.81 -7.82 -6.26
C ILE A 341 18.60 -9.11 -7.04
N ALA A 342 17.60 -9.91 -6.66
CA ALA A 342 17.33 -11.24 -7.26
C ALA A 342 15.83 -11.60 -7.15
N GLY A 343 15.47 -12.83 -7.51
CA GLY A 343 14.09 -13.32 -7.52
C GLY A 343 13.34 -13.18 -6.20
N TYR A 344 14.02 -13.31 -5.06
CA TYR A 344 13.44 -13.18 -3.73
C TYR A 344 14.09 -12.08 -2.87
N VAL A 345 15.26 -11.60 -3.26
CA VAL A 345 16.01 -10.55 -2.57
C VAL A 345 15.69 -9.23 -3.23
N GLY A 346 14.92 -8.39 -2.56
CA GLY A 346 14.30 -7.21 -3.15
C GLY A 346 14.94 -5.88 -2.77
N ALA A 347 14.15 -4.85 -2.95
CA ALA A 347 14.52 -3.46 -2.69
C ALA A 347 14.66 -3.14 -1.19
N ASP A 348 14.04 -3.93 -0.30
CA ASP A 348 14.26 -3.93 1.14
C ASP A 348 15.75 -4.14 1.49
N HIS A 349 16.39 -5.16 0.90
CA HIS A 349 17.83 -5.38 1.05
C HIS A 349 18.66 -4.26 0.43
N THR A 350 18.26 -3.74 -0.73
CA THR A 350 18.94 -2.60 -1.35
C THR A 350 18.92 -1.39 -0.43
N ALA A 351 17.77 -1.10 0.18
CA ALA A 351 17.61 -0.02 1.15
C ALA A 351 18.43 -0.24 2.43
N MET A 352 18.43 -1.48 2.95
CA MET A 352 19.24 -1.85 4.11
C MET A 352 20.74 -1.64 3.85
N LEU A 353 21.26 -2.07 2.69
CA LEU A 353 22.66 -1.89 2.32
C LEU A 353 23.03 -0.40 2.20
N LEU A 354 22.14 0.42 1.64
CA LEU A 354 22.32 1.86 1.56
C LEU A 354 22.32 2.50 2.95
N ALA A 355 21.35 2.20 3.77
CA ALA A 355 21.18 2.79 5.10
C ALA A 355 22.29 2.40 6.06
N SER A 356 22.74 1.14 6.03
CA SER A 356 23.86 0.66 6.87
C SER A 356 25.22 1.21 6.46
N GLY A 357 25.36 1.64 5.18
CA GLY A 357 26.62 2.19 4.67
C GLY A 357 27.73 1.14 4.53
N VAL A 358 27.39 -0.16 4.52
CA VAL A 358 28.36 -1.27 4.41
C VAL A 358 29.23 -1.19 3.15
N ASN A 359 28.71 -0.56 2.07
CA ASN A 359 29.42 -0.35 0.83
C ASN A 359 30.59 0.65 0.94
N GLY A 360 30.64 1.44 2.01
CA GLY A 360 31.70 2.40 2.30
C GLY A 360 32.66 1.97 3.41
N THR A 361 32.55 0.74 3.94
CA THR A 361 33.42 0.24 5.00
C THR A 361 34.68 -0.41 4.44
N ASP A 362 35.83 -0.10 5.02
CA ASP A 362 37.07 -0.81 4.75
C ASP A 362 37.04 -2.22 5.40
N GLY A 363 37.35 -3.25 4.60
CA GLY A 363 37.42 -4.63 5.07
C GLY A 363 36.14 -5.44 4.79
N ILE A 364 35.94 -6.54 5.53
CA ILE A 364 34.79 -7.44 5.39
C ILE A 364 33.70 -7.00 6.35
N ALA A 365 32.55 -6.65 5.81
CA ALA A 365 31.34 -6.31 6.58
C ALA A 365 30.24 -7.37 6.32
N LEU A 366 29.45 -7.68 7.34
CA LEU A 366 28.29 -8.56 7.27
C LEU A 366 27.05 -7.79 7.65
N ALA A 367 26.12 -7.69 6.70
CA ALA A 367 24.77 -7.17 6.96
C ALA A 367 23.78 -8.34 7.02
N LEU A 368 22.97 -8.41 8.08
CA LEU A 368 21.97 -9.45 8.29
C LEU A 368 20.58 -8.81 8.29
N ASP A 369 19.72 -9.29 7.40
CA ASP A 369 18.29 -9.02 7.42
C ASP A 369 17.57 -10.29 7.91
N ILE A 370 16.85 -10.16 9.03
CA ILE A 370 16.13 -11.27 9.66
C ILE A 370 14.65 -11.07 9.41
N GLY A 371 14.16 -11.63 8.32
CA GLY A 371 12.76 -11.57 7.91
C GLY A 371 11.91 -12.74 8.40
N THR A 372 10.66 -12.78 7.93
CA THR A 372 9.70 -13.85 8.23
C THR A 372 9.97 -15.10 7.37
N ASN A 373 10.62 -14.94 6.24
CA ASN A 373 10.90 -16.00 5.26
C ASN A 373 12.39 -16.11 5.01
#